data_593f677fd8b27f3a2d48678502ba7ec2
#
_entry.id   593f677fd8b27f3a2d48678502ba7ec2
#
_cell.length_a   1.000
_cell.length_b   1.000
_cell.length_c   1.000
_cell.angle_alpha   90.00
_cell.angle_beta   90.00
_cell.angle_gamma   90.00
#
_symmetry.space_group_name_H-M   'P 1'
#
loop_
_entity.id
_entity.type
_entity.pdbx_description
1 polymer ?
#
loop_
_entity_poly.entity_id
_entity_poly.type
_entity_poly.pdbx_seq_one_letter_code
_entity_poly.pdbx_strand_id
1 'polypeptide(L)'
;PGSNSPKDGMERSYKEILKVLSLMDTPATMPVFKGSTDFLPGHGRPATGSDAVQDLIERARQPGLLYVVCIGAITNVASAILQAPDIIDEIVVVWLGSHASWWPDTAEFNHMQDIPAARVIFDSGVPLIHIPCMGVSSHLITSPEELEVSARGSRIGDFLCEIVRDYPARRGAGWSKVIWDISTIAWLINE
;
A
#
# COMPACT_ATOMS: atom_id res chain seq x y z
N PRO A 1 -20.75 9.66 5.92
CA PRO A 1 -19.64 10.41 6.47
C PRO A 1 -18.98 9.57 7.56
N GLY A 2 -18.08 8.67 7.17
CA GLY A 2 -17.28 7.89 8.10
C GLY A 2 -16.17 8.78 8.64
N SER A 3 -15.82 8.63 9.92
CA SER A 3 -14.65 9.30 10.47
C SER A 3 -13.42 8.86 9.69
N ASN A 4 -12.59 9.81 9.29
CA ASN A 4 -11.32 9.53 8.60
C ASN A 4 -10.18 9.26 9.61
N SER A 5 -10.51 8.68 10.78
CA SER A 5 -9.49 8.34 11.75
C SER A 5 -8.61 7.19 11.23
N PRO A 6 -7.31 7.14 11.56
CA PRO A 6 -6.43 6.03 11.20
C PRO A 6 -6.99 4.67 11.64
N LYS A 7 -7.59 4.62 12.83
CA LYS A 7 -8.23 3.42 13.38
C LYS A 7 -9.36 2.89 12.49
N ASP A 8 -10.26 3.77 12.04
CA ASP A 8 -11.37 3.36 11.16
C ASP A 8 -10.85 2.95 9.78
N GLY A 9 -9.81 3.61 9.29
CA GLY A 9 -9.11 3.24 8.07
C GLY A 9 -8.52 1.84 8.15
N MET A 10 -7.79 1.56 9.22
CA MET A 10 -7.16 0.25 9.47
C MET A 10 -8.22 -0.86 9.54
N GLU A 11 -9.29 -0.69 10.32
CA GLU A 11 -10.34 -1.71 10.44
C GLU A 11 -11.07 -1.98 9.12
N ARG A 12 -11.30 -0.94 8.29
CA ARG A 12 -11.90 -1.10 6.95
C ARG A 12 -10.95 -1.86 6.02
N SER A 13 -9.68 -1.49 5.99
CA SER A 13 -8.67 -2.18 5.17
C SER A 13 -8.51 -3.64 5.57
N TYR A 14 -8.46 -3.92 6.87
CA TYR A 14 -8.38 -5.29 7.39
C TYR A 14 -9.56 -6.14 6.90
N LYS A 15 -10.79 -5.63 7.02
CA LYS A 15 -12.00 -6.32 6.55
C LYS A 15 -12.02 -6.52 5.04
N GLU A 16 -11.56 -5.52 4.27
CA GLU A 16 -11.50 -5.62 2.82
C GLU A 16 -10.45 -6.65 2.37
N ILE A 17 -9.30 -6.72 3.02
CA ILE A 17 -8.31 -7.78 2.75
C ILE A 17 -8.91 -9.16 2.97
N LEU A 18 -9.57 -9.40 4.10
CA LEU A 18 -10.22 -10.67 4.38
C LEU A 18 -11.30 -11.01 3.35
N LYS A 19 -12.08 -10.03 2.91
CA LYS A 19 -13.08 -10.18 1.86
C LYS A 19 -12.42 -10.59 0.53
N VAL A 20 -11.39 -9.86 0.10
CA VAL A 20 -10.65 -10.16 -1.14
C VAL A 20 -10.06 -11.56 -1.10
N LEU A 21 -9.40 -11.92 0.00
CA LEU A 21 -8.84 -13.27 0.19
C LEU A 21 -9.91 -14.36 0.11
N SER A 22 -11.12 -14.11 0.63
CA SER A 22 -12.24 -15.06 0.54
C SER A 22 -12.77 -15.28 -0.89
N LEU A 23 -12.48 -14.38 -1.81
CA LEU A 23 -12.84 -14.46 -3.23
C LEU A 23 -11.79 -15.17 -4.09
N MET A 24 -10.59 -15.35 -3.55
CA MET A 24 -9.52 -16.06 -4.25
C MET A 24 -9.76 -17.58 -4.18
N ASP A 25 -9.50 -18.27 -5.29
CA ASP A 25 -9.70 -19.73 -5.37
C ASP A 25 -8.62 -20.52 -4.63
N THR A 26 -7.53 -19.85 -4.27
CA THR A 26 -6.46 -20.46 -3.44
C THR A 26 -6.81 -20.28 -1.98
N PRO A 27 -6.76 -21.34 -1.15
CA PRO A 27 -6.94 -21.21 0.28
C PRO A 27 -5.95 -20.18 0.82
N ALA A 28 -6.45 -19.06 1.32
CA ALA A 28 -5.61 -18.02 1.89
C ALA A 28 -5.01 -18.52 3.21
N THR A 29 -3.86 -19.15 3.12
CA THR A 29 -3.02 -19.48 4.29
C THR A 29 -2.16 -18.28 4.71
N MET A 30 -2.28 -17.14 3.98
CA MET A 30 -1.53 -15.94 4.28
C MET A 30 -2.09 -15.26 5.54
N PRO A 31 -1.26 -15.05 6.55
CA PRO A 31 -1.68 -14.35 7.74
C PRO A 31 -1.98 -12.87 7.42
N VAL A 32 -3.01 -12.33 8.03
CA VAL A 32 -3.38 -10.92 7.94
C VAL A 32 -3.36 -10.32 9.33
N PHE A 33 -2.57 -9.26 9.50
CA PHE A 33 -2.38 -8.61 10.78
C PHE A 33 -2.97 -7.21 10.77
N LYS A 34 -3.49 -6.77 11.92
CA LYS A 34 -3.96 -5.39 12.08
C LYS A 34 -2.78 -4.45 12.22
N GLY A 35 -2.81 -3.36 11.45
CA GLY A 35 -1.81 -2.30 11.50
C GLY A 35 -2.04 -1.31 12.64
N SER A 36 -1.21 -0.28 12.66
CA SER A 36 -1.32 0.82 13.62
C SER A 36 -2.67 1.54 13.53
N THR A 37 -3.21 1.90 14.68
CA THR A 37 -4.47 2.65 14.80
C THR A 37 -4.28 4.16 14.84
N ASP A 38 -3.02 4.61 14.87
CA ASP A 38 -2.62 6.00 14.93
C ASP A 38 -1.50 6.27 13.92
N PHE A 39 -1.40 7.50 13.44
CA PHE A 39 -0.24 7.96 12.69
C PHE A 39 0.97 8.16 13.61
N LEU A 40 2.14 8.28 13.02
CA LEU A 40 3.36 8.54 13.77
C LEU A 40 3.23 9.87 14.56
N PRO A 41 3.49 9.88 15.87
CA PRO A 41 3.33 11.10 16.67
C PRO A 41 4.40 12.18 16.37
N GLY A 42 5.31 11.91 15.43
CA GLY A 42 6.44 12.78 15.14
C GLY A 42 7.61 12.59 16.11
N HIS A 43 8.65 13.41 15.94
CA HIS A 43 9.85 13.42 16.80
C HIS A 43 10.56 12.05 16.92
N GLY A 44 10.52 11.22 15.86
CA GLY A 44 11.20 9.91 15.83
C GLY A 44 10.64 8.87 16.80
N ARG A 45 9.40 9.05 17.28
CA ARG A 45 8.74 8.05 18.12
C ARG A 45 7.83 7.18 17.26
N PRO A 46 7.83 5.84 17.48
CA PRO A 46 6.93 4.95 16.77
C PRO A 46 5.47 5.25 17.13
N ALA A 47 4.55 4.89 16.23
CA ALA A 47 3.13 4.80 16.56
C ALA A 47 2.88 3.70 17.61
N THR A 48 1.67 3.67 18.15
CA THR A 48 1.25 2.57 19.03
C THR A 48 1.52 1.23 18.35
N GLY A 49 2.11 0.30 19.09
CA GLY A 49 2.46 -1.03 18.58
C GLY A 49 1.26 -1.75 17.97
N SER A 50 1.50 -2.52 16.91
CA SER A 50 0.46 -3.32 16.25
C SER A 50 1.02 -4.69 15.86
N ASP A 51 0.12 -5.65 15.66
CA ASP A 51 0.50 -7.00 15.25
C ASP A 51 1.25 -6.98 13.91
N ALA A 52 0.85 -6.10 12.97
CA ALA A 52 1.53 -5.97 11.69
C ALA A 52 2.97 -5.44 11.83
N VAL A 53 3.21 -4.51 12.73
CA VAL A 53 4.57 -4.00 13.03
C VAL A 53 5.43 -5.10 13.64
N GLN A 54 4.88 -5.87 14.57
CA GLN A 54 5.58 -6.97 15.20
C GLN A 54 5.93 -8.08 14.21
N ASP A 55 4.97 -8.51 13.38
CA ASP A 55 5.19 -9.52 12.33
C ASP A 55 6.25 -9.07 11.32
N LEU A 56 6.23 -7.78 10.94
CA LEU A 56 7.26 -7.23 10.04
C LEU A 56 8.66 -7.34 10.66
N ILE A 57 8.84 -6.96 11.91
CA ILE A 57 10.12 -7.04 12.61
C ILE A 57 10.59 -8.51 12.72
N GLU A 58 9.69 -9.41 13.08
CA GLU A 58 9.99 -10.84 13.20
C GLU A 58 10.40 -11.47 11.85
N ARG A 59 9.72 -11.10 10.75
CA ARG A 59 10.07 -11.58 9.40
C ARG A 59 11.38 -11.00 8.91
N ALA A 60 11.62 -9.72 9.14
CA ALA A 60 12.87 -9.08 8.75
C ALA A 60 14.10 -9.73 9.39
N ARG A 61 13.94 -10.29 10.59
CA ARG A 61 15.02 -11.03 11.29
C ARG A 61 15.20 -12.48 10.84
N GLN A 62 14.34 -12.98 9.94
CA GLN A 62 14.56 -14.31 9.34
C GLN A 62 15.66 -14.24 8.27
N PRO A 63 16.35 -15.35 7.99
CA PRO A 63 17.37 -15.37 6.95
C PRO A 63 16.80 -14.99 5.57
N GLY A 64 17.47 -14.07 4.88
CA GLY A 64 17.13 -13.60 3.54
C GLY A 64 16.58 -12.18 3.52
N LEU A 65 16.74 -11.49 2.39
CA LEU A 65 16.28 -10.12 2.22
C LEU A 65 14.75 -10.07 2.06
N LEU A 66 14.09 -9.25 2.86
CA LEU A 66 12.62 -9.10 2.84
C LEU A 66 12.21 -7.87 2.01
N TYR A 67 11.44 -8.09 0.94
CA TYR A 67 10.80 -6.99 0.21
C TYR A 67 9.47 -6.62 0.85
N VAL A 68 9.37 -5.39 1.33
CA VAL A 68 8.17 -4.85 1.99
C VAL A 68 7.41 -3.94 1.03
N VAL A 69 6.32 -4.45 0.47
CA VAL A 69 5.52 -3.72 -0.52
C VAL A 69 4.47 -2.86 0.18
N CYS A 70 4.49 -1.56 -0.08
CA CYS A 70 3.68 -0.56 0.61
C CYS A 70 2.85 0.24 -0.39
N ILE A 71 1.53 0.25 -0.19
CA ILE A 71 0.54 0.89 -1.06
C ILE A 71 -0.42 1.82 -0.30
N GLY A 72 0.00 2.30 0.84
CA GLY A 72 -0.76 3.21 1.70
C GLY A 72 0.16 4.10 2.53
N ALA A 73 -0.38 4.68 3.60
CA ALA A 73 0.42 5.39 4.59
C ALA A 73 1.52 4.47 5.15
N ILE A 74 2.76 4.98 5.21
CA ILE A 74 3.94 4.16 5.53
C ILE A 74 4.18 3.97 7.03
N THR A 75 3.19 4.28 7.86
CA THR A 75 3.26 4.27 9.33
C THR A 75 3.80 2.99 9.93
N ASN A 76 3.33 1.82 9.45
CA ASN A 76 3.75 0.53 10.00
C ASN A 76 5.24 0.26 9.78
N VAL A 77 5.76 0.54 8.58
CA VAL A 77 7.17 0.32 8.26
C VAL A 77 8.06 1.31 9.01
N ALA A 78 7.68 2.57 9.06
CA ALA A 78 8.38 3.57 9.84
C ALA A 78 8.42 3.21 11.34
N SER A 79 7.29 2.72 11.88
CA SER A 79 7.23 2.26 13.27
C SER A 79 8.12 1.04 13.52
N ALA A 80 8.19 0.10 12.58
CA ALA A 80 9.07 -1.06 12.67
C ALA A 80 10.55 -0.64 12.72
N ILE A 81 10.98 0.26 11.82
CA ILE A 81 12.34 0.80 11.79
C ILE A 81 12.69 1.54 13.09
N LEU A 82 11.76 2.35 13.62
CA LEU A 82 11.99 3.08 14.87
C LEU A 82 12.05 2.17 16.09
N GLN A 83 11.31 1.06 16.10
CA GLN A 83 11.33 0.07 17.19
C GLN A 83 12.53 -0.89 17.11
N ALA A 84 12.94 -1.23 15.90
CA ALA A 84 13.99 -2.20 15.62
C ALA A 84 14.91 -1.70 14.49
N PRO A 85 15.82 -0.75 14.77
CA PRO A 85 16.72 -0.21 13.73
C PRO A 85 17.65 -1.26 13.11
N ASP A 86 17.84 -2.39 13.77
CA ASP A 86 18.62 -3.53 13.29
C ASP A 86 18.04 -4.16 11.99
N ILE A 87 16.78 -3.90 11.65
CA ILE A 87 16.17 -4.47 10.44
C ILE A 87 16.44 -3.66 9.16
N ILE A 88 17.06 -2.48 9.27
CA ILE A 88 17.23 -1.57 8.11
C ILE A 88 17.97 -2.26 6.96
N ASP A 89 19.01 -3.03 7.26
CA ASP A 89 19.80 -3.73 6.26
C ASP A 89 19.18 -5.06 5.80
N GLU A 90 18.11 -5.50 6.46
CA GLU A 90 17.43 -6.77 6.20
C GLU A 90 16.17 -6.63 5.32
N ILE A 91 15.77 -5.38 5.03
CA ILE A 91 14.56 -5.10 4.25
C ILE A 91 14.84 -4.20 3.06
N VAL A 92 14.02 -4.36 2.01
CA VAL A 92 13.87 -3.38 0.92
C VAL A 92 12.44 -2.89 0.91
N VAL A 93 12.25 -1.59 1.09
CA VAL A 93 10.92 -0.97 1.05
C VAL A 93 10.58 -0.62 -0.40
N VAL A 94 9.47 -1.17 -0.92
CA VAL A 94 8.91 -0.81 -2.23
C VAL A 94 7.63 -0.03 -1.99
N TRP A 95 7.68 1.29 -2.14
CA TRP A 95 6.58 2.16 -1.71
C TRP A 95 5.99 3.00 -2.83
N LEU A 96 4.69 2.84 -3.06
CA LEU A 96 3.88 3.76 -3.84
C LEU A 96 3.47 4.93 -2.96
N GLY A 97 4.04 6.08 -3.20
CA GLY A 97 3.74 7.29 -2.43
C GLY A 97 4.42 8.53 -3.01
N SER A 98 3.95 9.70 -2.61
CA SER A 98 4.45 10.97 -3.12
C SER A 98 4.31 11.13 -4.64
N HIS A 99 4.96 12.13 -5.19
CA HIS A 99 5.05 12.43 -6.62
C HIS A 99 6.50 12.42 -7.09
N ALA A 100 6.72 12.40 -8.39
CA ALA A 100 8.06 12.53 -8.97
C ALA A 100 8.71 13.84 -8.52
N SER A 101 10.03 13.86 -8.35
CA SER A 101 10.79 15.01 -7.79
C SER A 101 10.63 16.32 -8.59
N TRP A 102 10.26 16.23 -9.86
CA TRP A 102 9.98 17.37 -10.75
C TRP A 102 8.50 17.78 -10.76
N TRP A 103 7.62 17.07 -10.03
CA TRP A 103 6.22 17.45 -9.90
C TRP A 103 6.08 18.68 -9.00
N PRO A 104 5.10 19.58 -9.24
CA PRO A 104 5.01 20.86 -8.52
C PRO A 104 4.82 20.78 -7.01
N ASP A 105 4.29 19.67 -6.52
CA ASP A 105 4.01 19.46 -5.09
C ASP A 105 4.16 17.99 -4.69
N THR A 106 4.04 17.72 -3.41
CA THR A 106 4.09 16.38 -2.81
C THR A 106 2.74 15.96 -2.20
N ALA A 107 1.65 16.61 -2.61
CA ALA A 107 0.31 16.43 -2.06
C ALA A 107 -0.35 15.11 -2.54
N GLU A 108 0.36 13.99 -2.35
CA GLU A 108 -0.09 12.66 -2.70
C GLU A 108 -0.75 11.98 -1.48
N PHE A 109 -1.78 11.19 -1.72
CA PHE A 109 -2.66 10.64 -0.69
C PHE A 109 -1.93 9.81 0.36
N ASN A 110 -1.07 8.87 -0.04
CA ASN A 110 -0.33 8.01 0.89
C ASN A 110 0.70 8.77 1.71
N HIS A 111 1.42 9.68 1.05
CA HIS A 111 2.42 10.54 1.68
C HIS A 111 1.79 11.48 2.70
N MET A 112 0.71 12.15 2.32
CA MET A 112 0.06 13.17 3.16
C MET A 112 -0.61 12.60 4.40
N GLN A 113 -0.97 11.33 4.40
CA GLN A 113 -1.60 10.71 5.56
C GLN A 113 -0.66 10.66 6.77
N ASP A 114 0.64 10.42 6.54
CA ASP A 114 1.62 10.34 7.62
C ASP A 114 2.99 10.89 7.19
N ILE A 115 3.10 12.22 7.15
CA ILE A 115 4.34 12.92 6.78
C ILE A 115 5.50 12.58 7.73
N PRO A 116 5.33 12.48 9.06
CA PRO A 116 6.38 12.01 9.95
C PRO A 116 6.92 10.62 9.59
N ALA A 117 6.03 9.68 9.24
CA ALA A 117 6.45 8.34 8.82
C ALA A 117 7.21 8.37 7.49
N ALA A 118 6.74 9.14 6.51
CA ALA A 118 7.45 9.32 5.25
C ALA A 118 8.88 9.84 5.45
N ARG A 119 9.06 10.82 6.35
CA ARG A 119 10.40 11.34 6.71
C ARG A 119 11.29 10.26 7.30
N VAL A 120 10.76 9.43 8.21
CA VAL A 120 11.54 8.31 8.75
C VAL A 120 12.06 7.40 7.64
N ILE A 121 11.23 7.06 6.67
CA ILE A 121 11.65 6.20 5.55
C ILE A 121 12.76 6.87 4.72
N PHE A 122 12.58 8.12 4.32
CA PHE A 122 13.58 8.83 3.50
C PHE A 122 14.89 9.09 4.25
N ASP A 123 14.85 9.28 5.57
CA ASP A 123 16.00 9.67 6.38
C ASP A 123 16.72 8.48 7.05
N SER A 124 16.08 7.29 7.10
CA SER A 124 16.59 6.12 7.84
C SER A 124 17.78 5.41 7.17
N GLY A 125 17.96 5.62 5.87
CA GLY A 125 18.94 4.86 5.08
C GLY A 125 18.46 3.48 4.64
N VAL A 126 17.22 3.09 4.93
CA VAL A 126 16.66 1.83 4.45
C VAL A 126 16.67 1.78 2.92
N PRO A 127 17.07 0.67 2.28
CA PRO A 127 16.93 0.49 0.85
C PRO A 127 15.49 0.76 0.40
N LEU A 128 15.30 1.80 -0.43
CA LEU A 128 13.99 2.28 -0.85
C LEU A 128 13.84 2.28 -2.37
N ILE A 129 12.84 1.55 -2.85
CA ILE A 129 12.31 1.67 -4.20
C ILE A 129 11.08 2.58 -4.11
N HIS A 130 11.32 3.85 -4.34
CA HIS A 130 10.27 4.86 -4.35
C HIS A 130 9.55 4.86 -5.70
N ILE A 131 8.24 4.62 -5.70
CA ILE A 131 7.39 4.63 -6.90
C ILE A 131 6.42 5.81 -6.80
N PRO A 132 6.72 6.94 -7.48
CA PRO A 132 5.86 8.10 -7.45
C PRO A 132 4.51 7.89 -8.14
N CYS A 133 3.45 8.50 -7.61
CA CYS A 133 2.13 8.49 -8.24
C CYS A 133 2.12 9.30 -9.53
N MET A 134 2.17 10.64 -9.42
CA MET A 134 2.23 11.49 -10.61
C MET A 134 3.64 11.46 -11.22
N GLY A 135 3.66 11.32 -12.53
CA GLY A 135 4.90 11.25 -13.32
C GLY A 135 5.46 9.84 -13.52
N VAL A 136 5.00 8.85 -12.76
CA VAL A 136 5.40 7.44 -12.90
C VAL A 136 4.17 6.55 -13.01
N SER A 137 3.54 6.17 -11.90
CA SER A 137 2.43 5.20 -11.92
C SER A 137 1.12 5.74 -12.52
N SER A 138 1.00 7.05 -12.73
CA SER A 138 -0.15 7.65 -13.43
C SER A 138 -0.38 7.16 -14.87
N HIS A 139 0.59 6.48 -15.45
CA HIS A 139 0.48 5.87 -16.79
C HIS A 139 -0.19 4.49 -16.76
N LEU A 140 -0.30 3.85 -15.60
CA LEU A 140 -0.99 2.56 -15.44
C LEU A 140 -2.50 2.78 -15.35
N ILE A 141 -3.16 2.71 -16.48
CA ILE A 141 -4.60 2.93 -16.57
C ILE A 141 -5.31 1.67 -17.06
N THR A 142 -6.56 1.50 -16.63
CA THR A 142 -7.47 0.48 -17.17
C THR A 142 -8.85 1.07 -17.38
N SER A 143 -9.67 0.42 -18.22
CA SER A 143 -11.07 0.74 -18.42
C SER A 143 -11.97 -0.40 -17.93
N PRO A 144 -13.27 -0.13 -17.69
CA PRO A 144 -14.23 -1.21 -17.41
C PRO A 144 -14.25 -2.28 -18.50
N GLU A 145 -14.16 -1.87 -19.75
CA GLU A 145 -14.19 -2.77 -20.91
C GLU A 145 -12.95 -3.67 -20.97
N GLU A 146 -11.78 -3.13 -20.66
CA GLU A 146 -10.55 -3.90 -20.58
C GLU A 146 -10.57 -4.93 -19.44
N LEU A 147 -11.08 -4.54 -18.26
CA LEU A 147 -11.27 -5.47 -17.14
C LEU A 147 -12.28 -6.57 -17.43
N GLU A 148 -13.38 -6.27 -18.13
CA GLU A 148 -14.35 -7.29 -18.56
C GLU A 148 -13.68 -8.38 -19.43
N VAL A 149 -12.74 -8.01 -20.28
CA VAL A 149 -12.04 -8.95 -21.15
C VAL A 149 -10.95 -9.73 -20.40
N SER A 150 -10.21 -9.06 -19.51
CA SER A 150 -9.00 -9.62 -18.91
C SER A 150 -9.23 -10.34 -17.56
N ALA A 151 -10.23 -9.92 -16.78
CA ALA A 151 -10.41 -10.37 -15.41
C ALA A 151 -11.68 -11.18 -15.15
N ARG A 152 -12.72 -11.03 -15.97
CA ARG A 152 -14.01 -11.73 -15.78
C ARG A 152 -13.85 -13.26 -15.90
N GLY A 153 -14.69 -13.99 -15.13
CA GLY A 153 -14.75 -15.44 -15.17
C GLY A 153 -14.12 -16.12 -13.94
N SER A 154 -13.64 -15.32 -12.99
CA SER A 154 -13.29 -15.78 -11.65
C SER A 154 -14.04 -14.94 -10.61
N ARG A 155 -14.23 -15.47 -9.40
CA ARG A 155 -14.93 -14.74 -8.31
C ARG A 155 -14.28 -13.38 -8.01
N ILE A 156 -12.96 -13.34 -7.94
CA ILE A 156 -12.22 -12.10 -7.71
C ILE A 156 -12.28 -11.17 -8.91
N GLY A 157 -12.15 -11.70 -10.13
CA GLY A 157 -12.22 -10.90 -11.35
C GLY A 157 -13.60 -10.26 -11.56
N ASP A 158 -14.67 -11.00 -11.32
CA ASP A 158 -16.05 -10.49 -11.38
C ASP A 158 -16.26 -9.37 -10.36
N PHE A 159 -15.76 -9.55 -9.12
CA PHE A 159 -15.79 -8.53 -8.08
C PHE A 159 -15.04 -7.24 -8.49
N LEU A 160 -13.85 -7.36 -9.08
CA LEU A 160 -13.09 -6.22 -9.57
C LEU A 160 -13.81 -5.47 -10.70
N CYS A 161 -14.42 -6.20 -11.64
CA CYS A 161 -15.25 -5.60 -12.70
C CYS A 161 -16.44 -4.83 -12.13
N GLU A 162 -17.11 -5.37 -11.10
CA GLU A 162 -18.21 -4.69 -10.42
C GLU A 162 -17.76 -3.40 -9.73
N ILE A 163 -16.68 -3.45 -8.94
CA ILE A 163 -16.14 -2.26 -8.25
C ILE A 163 -15.81 -1.14 -9.23
N VAL A 164 -15.16 -1.47 -10.34
CA VAL A 164 -14.77 -0.45 -11.33
C VAL A 164 -15.98 0.07 -12.08
N ARG A 165 -16.95 -0.79 -12.41
CA ARG A 165 -18.21 -0.37 -13.04
C ARG A 165 -19.00 0.60 -12.16
N ASP A 166 -19.08 0.31 -10.87
CA ASP A 166 -19.88 1.06 -9.91
C ASP A 166 -19.10 2.22 -9.26
N TYR A 167 -17.88 2.49 -9.71
CA TYR A 167 -17.06 3.54 -9.15
C TYR A 167 -17.74 4.91 -9.26
N PRO A 168 -17.93 5.63 -8.13
CA PRO A 168 -18.77 6.84 -8.09
C PRO A 168 -18.27 8.00 -8.97
N ALA A 169 -16.96 8.06 -9.23
CA ALA A 169 -16.35 9.08 -10.08
C ALA A 169 -16.41 8.74 -11.57
N ARG A 170 -16.96 7.58 -11.95
CA ARG A 170 -17.13 7.18 -13.35
C ARG A 170 -18.04 8.18 -14.08
N ARG A 171 -17.59 8.71 -15.22
CA ARG A 171 -18.32 9.67 -16.02
C ARG A 171 -18.30 9.27 -17.50
N GLY A 172 -19.45 8.80 -18.00
CA GLY A 172 -19.65 8.57 -19.42
C GLY A 172 -18.88 7.41 -20.03
N ALA A 173 -19.00 7.26 -21.34
CA ALA A 173 -18.25 6.29 -22.12
C ALA A 173 -16.78 6.70 -22.25
N GLY A 174 -15.88 5.72 -22.33
CA GLY A 174 -14.45 5.97 -22.48
C GLY A 174 -13.75 6.39 -21.19
N TRP A 175 -14.39 6.23 -20.02
CA TRP A 175 -13.76 6.48 -18.73
C TRP A 175 -12.68 5.43 -18.43
N SER A 176 -11.55 5.88 -17.96
CA SER A 176 -10.48 5.03 -17.48
C SER A 176 -10.07 5.39 -16.05
N LYS A 177 -9.46 4.45 -15.34
CA LYS A 177 -8.98 4.64 -13.98
C LYS A 177 -7.51 4.29 -13.91
N VAL A 178 -6.74 5.12 -13.22
CA VAL A 178 -5.38 4.76 -12.84
C VAL A 178 -5.43 3.71 -11.74
N ILE A 179 -4.69 2.62 -11.96
CA ILE A 179 -4.57 1.48 -11.04
C ILE A 179 -3.22 1.54 -10.32
N TRP A 180 -3.03 2.61 -9.56
CA TRP A 180 -1.79 3.02 -8.91
C TRP A 180 -1.00 1.88 -8.28
N ASP A 181 -1.66 1.09 -7.45
CA ASP A 181 -1.05 0.15 -6.50
C ASP A 181 -0.37 -1.03 -7.20
N ILE A 182 -0.83 -1.41 -8.39
CA ILE A 182 -0.24 -2.48 -9.18
C ILE A 182 1.19 -2.16 -9.64
N SER A 183 1.60 -0.89 -9.61
CA SER A 183 2.95 -0.45 -9.98
C SER A 183 4.04 -1.07 -9.11
N THR A 184 3.75 -1.32 -7.84
CA THR A 184 4.68 -1.97 -6.90
C THR A 184 4.93 -3.43 -7.27
N ILE A 185 3.87 -4.12 -7.68
CA ILE A 185 3.97 -5.50 -8.14
C ILE A 185 4.63 -5.56 -9.51
N ALA A 186 4.28 -4.64 -10.42
CA ALA A 186 4.90 -4.55 -11.74
C ALA A 186 6.43 -4.36 -11.62
N TRP A 187 6.89 -3.56 -10.65
CA TRP A 187 8.32 -3.41 -10.38
C TRP A 187 8.96 -4.72 -9.91
N LEU A 188 8.29 -5.45 -9.00
CA LEU A 188 8.83 -6.71 -8.45
C LEU A 188 8.94 -7.84 -9.48
N ILE A 189 8.06 -7.91 -10.46
CA ILE A 189 8.03 -8.98 -11.47
C ILE A 189 8.75 -8.60 -12.78
N ASN A 190 9.20 -7.36 -12.89
CA ASN A 190 9.91 -6.86 -14.06
C ASN A 190 11.42 -7.08 -13.86
N GLU A 191 11.88 -8.30 -14.14
CA GLU A 191 13.29 -8.65 -14.21
C GLU A 191 13.91 -8.34 -15.59
#